data_d4e86a4c5f250a959f42b6d3a702b1c9
#
_entry.id   d4e86a4c5f250a959f42b6d3a702b1c9
#
_cell.length_a   1.000
_cell.length_b   1.000
_cell.length_c   1.000
_cell.angle_alpha   90.00
_cell.angle_beta   90.00
_cell.angle_gamma   90.00
#
_symmetry.space_group_name_H-M   'P 1'
#
loop_
_entity.id
_entity.type
_entity.pdbx_description
1 polymer ?
#
loop_
_entity_poly.entity_id
_entity_poly.type
_entity_poly.pdbx_seq_one_letter_code
_entity_poly.pdbx_strand_id
1 'polypeptide(L)'
;MSRRPDGLLNHNLLDADLGPQDACGVFGVWAPGEEVAKLTFYGLYALQHRGQESAGIATSDGERILIYKDMGLVSQVFTETDLASLVGNLAIGHCR
;
A
#
# COMPACT_ATOMS: atom_id res chain seq x y z
N MET A 1 -8.42 22.29 -1.24
CA MET A 1 -8.40 22.62 -0.47
C MET A 1 -8.76 22.58 0.21
N SER A 2 -8.40 22.42 -0.73
CA SER A 2 -8.38 22.79 0.01
C SER A 2 -8.67 22.43 0.43
N ARG A 3 -8.56 22.19 0.02
CA ARG A 3 -8.38 22.29 0.76
C ARG A 3 -8.81 21.97 1.07
N ARG A 4 -8.76 21.75 0.30
CA ARG A 4 -8.66 21.87 0.95
C ARG A 4 -9.08 21.56 1.26
N PRO A 5 -8.90 21.51 0.39
CA PRO A 5 -8.86 21.60 0.84
C PRO A 5 -8.89 21.08 1.16
N ASP A 6 -8.66 20.89 0.47
CA ASP A 6 -8.39 20.88 0.94
C ASP A 6 -8.20 20.29 1.06
N GLY A 7 -7.97 20.00 0.42
CA GLY A 7 -7.40 20.10 0.80
C GLY A 7 -7.08 19.76 0.71
N LEU A 8 -6.65 19.71 -0.01
CA LEU A 8 -6.09 20.02 0.32
C LEU A 8 -5.94 20.09 0.46
N LEU A 9 -5.65 20.15 0.04
CA LEU A 9 -5.19 20.60 0.58
C LEU A 9 -4.92 20.46 0.59
N ASN A 10 -4.52 20.53 0.13
CA ASN A 10 -3.99 20.77 0.35
C ASN A 10 -3.55 20.34 0.19
N HIS A 11 -2.97 20.18 -0.24
CA HIS A 11 -2.41 20.16 -0.20
C HIS A 11 -1.83 20.28 -0.24
N ASN A 12 -1.45 20.55 -0.66
CA ASN A 12 -0.79 20.90 -0.47
C ASN A 12 -0.42 21.22 0.18
N LEU A 13 -0.36 21.49 0.40
CA LEU A 13 0.09 21.62 1.16
C LEU A 13 0.27 21.17 1.84
N LEU A 14 0.32 21.22 1.76
CA LEU A 14 0.40 20.36 2.71
C LEU A 14 1.52 19.47 2.60
N ASP A 15 1.76 18.94 1.59
CA ASP A 15 2.77 18.08 1.42
C ASP A 15 4.07 18.62 1.67
N ALA A 16 4.31 19.81 1.39
CA ALA A 16 5.56 20.38 1.59
C ALA A 16 5.98 20.31 2.98
N ASP A 17 5.06 20.49 3.83
CA ASP A 17 5.38 20.45 5.17
C ASP A 17 5.59 19.16 5.68
N LEU A 18 5.05 18.19 5.10
CA LEU A 18 5.16 16.87 5.60
C LEU A 18 6.54 16.41 5.58
N GLY A 19 7.27 16.84 4.62
CA GLY A 19 8.62 16.41 4.55
C GLY A 19 8.75 14.97 4.17
N PRO A 20 9.90 14.56 3.82
CA PRO A 20 10.11 13.23 3.34
C PRO A 20 9.98 12.17 4.37
N GLN A 21 10.17 12.52 5.58
CA GLN A 21 10.14 11.53 6.60
C GLN A 21 8.76 10.98 6.83
N ASP A 22 7.74 11.66 6.36
CA ASP A 22 6.42 11.21 6.59
C ASP A 22 5.81 10.52 5.39
N ALA A 23 6.61 10.18 4.43
CA ALA A 23 6.09 9.60 3.21
C ALA A 23 5.67 8.17 3.44
N CYS A 24 4.39 7.94 3.49
CA CYS A 24 3.80 6.62 3.61
C CYS A 24 2.79 6.45 2.51
N GLY A 25 2.60 5.23 2.05
CA GLY A 25 1.62 4.94 1.03
C GLY A 25 0.65 3.87 1.48
N VAL A 26 -0.60 4.04 1.16
CA VAL A 26 -1.64 3.06 1.46
C VAL A 26 -2.43 2.81 0.19
N PHE A 27 -2.74 1.56 -0.07
CA PHE A 27 -3.50 1.18 -1.25
C PHE A 27 -4.47 0.08 -0.85
N GLY A 28 -5.71 0.18 -1.32
CA GLY A 28 -6.69 -0.84 -1.03
C GLY A 28 -7.48 -1.18 -2.28
N VAL A 29 -7.91 -2.43 -2.40
CA VAL A 29 -8.67 -2.86 -3.56
C VAL A 29 -9.63 -3.97 -3.16
N TRP A 30 -10.83 -3.94 -3.72
CA TRP A 30 -11.80 -5.01 -3.58
C TRP A 30 -12.10 -5.47 -4.99
N ALA A 31 -11.72 -6.68 -5.30
CA ALA A 31 -11.84 -7.20 -6.67
C ALA A 31 -11.98 -8.71 -6.64
N PRO A 32 -13.20 -9.19 -6.37
CA PRO A 32 -13.43 -10.63 -6.32
C PRO A 32 -13.05 -11.28 -7.64
N GLY A 33 -12.38 -12.40 -7.55
CA GLY A 33 -11.96 -13.13 -8.74
C GLY A 33 -10.63 -12.68 -9.31
N GLU A 34 -10.04 -11.61 -8.75
CA GLU A 34 -8.76 -11.13 -9.24
C GLU A 34 -7.66 -11.43 -8.23
N GLU A 35 -6.41 -11.26 -8.65
CA GLU A 35 -5.29 -11.50 -7.75
C GLU A 35 -5.07 -10.20 -6.98
N VAL A 36 -5.84 -10.03 -5.91
CA VAL A 36 -5.83 -8.77 -5.19
C VAL A 36 -4.48 -8.42 -4.58
N ALA A 37 -3.70 -9.42 -4.16
CA ALA A 37 -2.38 -9.15 -3.60
C ALA A 37 -1.46 -8.58 -4.66
N LYS A 38 -1.54 -9.10 -5.88
CA LYS A 38 -0.69 -8.62 -6.96
C LYS A 38 -1.09 -7.20 -7.36
N LEU A 39 -2.39 -6.93 -7.40
CA LEU A 39 -2.86 -5.58 -7.70
C LEU A 39 -2.37 -4.61 -6.62
N THR A 40 -2.41 -5.05 -5.37
CA THR A 40 -1.97 -4.22 -4.25
C THR A 40 -0.45 -4.00 -4.32
N PHE A 41 0.27 -5.03 -4.71
CA PHE A 41 1.72 -4.91 -4.87
C PHE A 41 2.04 -3.81 -5.90
N TYR A 42 1.36 -3.82 -7.04
CA TYR A 42 1.61 -2.81 -8.05
C TYR A 42 1.21 -1.41 -7.56
N GLY A 43 0.12 -1.33 -6.79
CA GLY A 43 -0.29 -0.06 -6.21
C GLY A 43 0.75 0.47 -5.24
N LEU A 44 1.31 -0.39 -4.40
CA LEU A 44 2.33 0.01 -3.46
C LEU A 44 3.63 0.38 -4.18
N TYR A 45 3.96 -0.37 -5.22
CA TYR A 45 5.17 -0.10 -5.96
C TYR A 45 5.10 1.32 -6.55
N ALA A 46 3.93 1.74 -7.00
CA ALA A 46 3.76 3.07 -7.53
C ALA A 46 3.84 4.14 -6.44
N LEU A 47 3.57 3.77 -5.18
CA LEU A 47 3.57 4.70 -4.08
C LEU A 47 4.88 4.74 -3.31
N GLN A 48 5.78 3.78 -3.56
CA GLN A 48 6.98 3.72 -2.74
C GLN A 48 7.89 4.90 -3.03
N HIS A 49 8.68 5.27 -2.02
CA HIS A 49 9.56 6.40 -2.12
C HIS A 49 10.97 6.00 -1.79
N ARG A 50 11.91 6.84 -2.14
CA ARG A 50 13.27 6.66 -1.70
C ARG A 50 13.24 6.71 -0.18
N GLY A 51 13.90 5.79 0.46
CA GLY A 51 13.91 5.75 1.91
C GLY A 51 12.79 4.95 2.53
N GLN A 52 11.91 4.40 1.71
CA GLN A 52 10.85 3.53 2.21
C GLN A 52 11.49 2.31 2.87
N GLU A 53 11.02 1.96 4.07
CA GLU A 53 11.68 0.97 4.91
C GLU A 53 10.93 -0.32 5.14
N SER A 54 9.65 -0.31 4.97
CA SER A 54 8.86 -1.52 5.22
C SER A 54 7.63 -1.54 4.34
N ALA A 55 7.06 -2.71 4.17
CA ALA A 55 5.85 -2.85 3.37
C ALA A 55 5.06 -4.04 3.88
N GLY A 56 3.76 -3.98 3.73
CA GLY A 56 2.89 -5.09 4.13
C GLY A 56 1.63 -5.14 3.31
N ILE A 57 1.10 -6.33 3.12
CA ILE A 57 -0.17 -6.55 2.42
C ILE A 57 -1.00 -7.50 3.26
N ALA A 58 -2.26 -7.16 3.45
CA ALA A 58 -3.23 -8.03 4.10
C ALA A 58 -4.34 -8.30 3.12
N THR A 59 -4.78 -9.55 3.04
CA THR A 59 -5.90 -9.92 2.18
C THR A 59 -6.96 -10.62 3.00
N SER A 60 -8.18 -10.61 2.49
CA SER A 60 -9.28 -11.28 3.17
C SER A 60 -10.27 -11.84 2.16
N ASP A 61 -10.82 -13.01 2.47
CA ASP A 61 -11.86 -13.62 1.65
C ASP A 61 -13.19 -13.54 2.37
N GLY A 62 -13.26 -12.79 3.47
CA GLY A 62 -14.49 -12.67 4.23
C GLY A 62 -14.49 -13.56 5.47
N GLU A 63 -13.60 -14.51 5.56
CA GLU A 63 -13.52 -15.41 6.71
C GLU A 63 -12.17 -15.37 7.36
N ARG A 64 -11.11 -15.19 6.58
CA ARG A 64 -9.76 -15.18 7.11
C ARG A 64 -9.05 -13.94 6.62
N ILE A 65 -8.02 -13.55 7.37
CA ILE A 65 -7.15 -12.46 6.97
C ILE A 65 -5.75 -13.04 6.90
N LEU A 66 -5.10 -12.84 5.78
CA LEU A 66 -3.72 -13.28 5.58
C LEU A 66 -2.87 -12.04 5.48
N ILE A 67 -1.74 -12.03 6.16
CA ILE A 67 -0.87 -10.86 6.20
C ILE A 67 0.56 -11.27 5.94
N TYR A 68 1.25 -10.48 5.14
CA TYR A 68 2.68 -10.63 4.97
C TYR A 68 3.30 -9.26 5.01
N LYS A 69 4.30 -9.06 5.86
CA LYS A 69 4.98 -7.78 5.97
C LYS A 69 6.42 -8.01 6.34
N ASP A 70 7.27 -7.08 5.95
CA ASP A 70 8.69 -7.20 6.26
C ASP A 70 9.35 -5.84 6.05
N MET A 71 10.58 -5.73 6.49
CA MET A 71 11.37 -4.54 6.26
C MET A 71 11.95 -4.62 4.86
N GLY A 72 12.05 -3.49 4.22
CA GLY A 72 12.63 -3.40 2.89
C GLY A 72 11.75 -2.68 1.91
N LEU A 73 12.23 -2.54 0.71
CA LEU A 73 11.47 -1.91 -0.36
C LEU A 73 10.37 -2.85 -0.85
N VAL A 74 9.30 -2.28 -1.35
CA VAL A 74 8.18 -3.08 -1.86
C VAL A 74 8.69 -4.16 -2.82
N SER A 75 9.60 -3.78 -3.71
CA SER A 75 10.09 -4.73 -4.70
C SER A 75 10.95 -5.83 -4.10
N GLN A 76 11.42 -5.64 -2.86
CA GLN A 76 12.26 -6.63 -2.20
C GLN A 76 11.49 -7.48 -1.23
N VAL A 77 10.43 -6.95 -0.64
CA VAL A 77 9.69 -7.64 0.38
C VAL A 77 8.84 -8.77 -0.18
N PHE A 78 8.23 -8.55 -1.34
CA PHE A 78 7.27 -9.51 -1.88
C PHE A 78 7.82 -10.27 -3.08
N THR A 79 7.79 -11.60 -3.01
CA THR A 79 8.12 -12.43 -4.16
C THR A 79 6.81 -12.90 -4.77
N GLU A 80 6.90 -13.48 -5.95
CA GLU A 80 5.70 -14.01 -6.58
C GLU A 80 5.06 -15.09 -5.73
N THR A 81 5.86 -15.88 -5.04
CA THR A 81 5.33 -16.92 -4.17
C THR A 81 4.56 -16.31 -3.01
N ASP A 82 5.09 -15.23 -2.43
CA ASP A 82 4.40 -14.57 -1.34
C ASP A 82 3.06 -14.02 -1.82
N LEU A 83 3.05 -13.38 -2.97
CA LEU A 83 1.82 -12.79 -3.48
C LEU A 83 0.80 -13.87 -3.83
N ALA A 84 1.26 -15.00 -4.33
CA ALA A 84 0.35 -16.09 -4.69
C ALA A 84 -0.30 -16.70 -3.46
N SER A 85 0.35 -16.63 -2.31
CA SER A 85 -0.22 -17.21 -1.11
C SER A 85 -1.21 -16.27 -0.43
N LEU A 86 -1.22 -15.00 -0.79
CA LEU A 86 -2.13 -14.03 -0.19
C LEU A 86 -3.40 -13.97 -1.04
N VAL A 87 -4.32 -14.86 -0.77
CA VAL A 87 -5.55 -14.97 -1.55
C VAL A 87 -6.69 -14.24 -0.88
N GLY A 88 -7.66 -13.80 -1.65
CA GLY A 88 -8.82 -13.12 -1.10
C GLY A 88 -9.51 -12.26 -2.14
N ASN A 89 -10.54 -11.55 -1.69
CA ASN A 89 -11.32 -10.66 -2.55
C ASN A 89 -11.00 -9.21 -2.28
N LEU A 90 -10.33 -8.95 -1.17
CA LEU A 90 -10.02 -7.62 -0.71
C LEU A 90 -8.58 -7.60 -0.26
N ALA A 91 -7.88 -6.53 -0.54
CA ALA A 91 -6.52 -6.39 -0.04
C ALA A 91 -6.26 -4.95 0.35
N ILE A 92 -5.42 -4.77 1.35
CA ILE A 92 -4.97 -3.47 1.78
C ILE A 92 -3.47 -3.58 1.95
N GLY A 93 -2.74 -2.61 1.45
CA GLY A 93 -1.31 -2.61 1.59
C GLY A 93 -0.80 -1.27 2.07
N HIS A 94 0.39 -1.27 2.66
CA HIS A 94 1.03 -0.03 3.01
C HIS A 94 2.54 -0.16 2.81
N CYS A 95 3.18 0.97 2.60
CA CYS A 95 4.62 1.03 2.60
C CYS A 95 5.01 2.28 3.39
N ARG A 96 6.11 2.17 4.14
CA ARG A 96 6.50 3.24 5.02
C ARG A 96 7.97 3.58 4.89
#